data_d4179562cf14cdfa014eb42e56b6865b
#
_entry.id   d4179562cf14cdfa014eb42e56b6865b
#
_cell.length_a   1.000
_cell.length_b   1.000
_cell.length_c   1.000
_cell.angle_alpha   90.00
_cell.angle_beta   90.00
_cell.angle_gamma   90.00
#
_symmetry.space_group_name_H-M   'P 1'
#
loop_
_entity.id
_entity.type
_entity.pdbx_description
1 polymer ?
#
loop_
_entity_poly.entity_id
_entity_poly.type
_entity_poly.pdbx_seq_one_letter_code
_entity_poly.pdbx_strand_id
1 'polypeptide(L)'
;MEQLILILELEGRVAPGVLKRSTMERYLYKAGFGVRQMQMYRDARQSSSKRFCKPHRMMLIQGDIKYGPYLPIGRNGAKKQVYLSAFIDDATRFIVAAKFYDNQQVAIIEDTLRTAIMQVGKPDAIYVDNGKQYRSGWLKSACSILGIKLLFARPYHPEGKGKIEAFNRRLDSFLSEVALMEVRTLEELNDLLKLWIQDHYHKTPHHGLSGITPETAFKTDKRPLRFVDANTLKEAFLHTEERKVDKTGCISFEGKKFEVGLQFIGRKVSVHYDPSWTREVEIHPPGGKPFLAKEQVIGEHCGTRAGLPEPMTAIKPESSRLLDGLN
;
A
#
# COMPACT_ATOMS: atom_id res chain seq x y z
N MET A 1 -18.66 -34.86 -15.04
CA MET A 1 -18.53 -36.31 -15.30
C MET A 1 -19.87 -37.02 -15.37
N GLU A 2 -20.72 -36.86 -14.37
CA GLU A 2 -22.08 -37.43 -14.33
C GLU A 2 -22.94 -37.04 -15.53
N GLN A 3 -22.89 -35.76 -15.92
CA GLN A 3 -23.57 -35.28 -17.15
C GLN A 3 -23.08 -35.97 -18.42
N LEU A 4 -21.78 -36.26 -18.52
CA LEU A 4 -21.23 -36.96 -19.68
C LEU A 4 -21.71 -38.42 -19.73
N ILE A 5 -21.78 -39.11 -18.60
CA ILE A 5 -22.32 -40.47 -18.50
C ILE A 5 -23.79 -40.46 -18.93
N LEU A 6 -24.59 -39.52 -18.39
CA LEU A 6 -25.98 -39.39 -18.73
C LEU A 6 -26.19 -39.14 -20.24
N ILE A 7 -25.37 -38.31 -20.87
CA ILE A 7 -25.42 -38.05 -22.34
C ILE A 7 -25.16 -39.33 -23.12
N LEU A 8 -24.12 -40.11 -22.73
CA LEU A 8 -23.80 -41.37 -23.41
C LEU A 8 -24.88 -42.44 -23.27
N GLU A 9 -25.55 -42.47 -22.14
CA GLU A 9 -26.71 -43.33 -21.89
C GLU A 9 -27.94 -42.90 -22.67
N LEU A 10 -28.23 -41.60 -22.73
CA LEU A 10 -29.33 -41.02 -23.52
C LEU A 10 -29.12 -41.19 -25.05
N GLU A 11 -27.87 -41.12 -25.52
CA GLU A 11 -27.54 -41.38 -26.91
C GLU A 11 -27.54 -42.87 -27.28
N GLY A 12 -27.81 -43.74 -26.32
CA GLY A 12 -27.85 -45.19 -26.52
C GLY A 12 -26.48 -45.84 -26.81
N ARG A 13 -25.38 -45.09 -26.52
CA ARG A 13 -24.00 -45.58 -26.71
C ARG A 13 -23.58 -46.57 -25.67
N VAL A 14 -24.17 -46.48 -24.51
CA VAL A 14 -23.90 -47.36 -23.36
C VAL A 14 -25.22 -47.61 -22.62
N ALA A 15 -25.37 -48.85 -22.12
CA ALA A 15 -26.56 -49.18 -21.35
C ALA A 15 -26.50 -48.46 -19.97
N PRO A 16 -27.69 -48.01 -19.45
CA PRO A 16 -27.76 -47.33 -18.17
C PRO A 16 -27.10 -48.08 -17.02
N GLY A 17 -26.31 -47.39 -16.20
CA GLY A 17 -25.64 -47.93 -15.01
C GLY A 17 -24.35 -48.72 -15.27
N VAL A 18 -23.95 -48.93 -16.51
CA VAL A 18 -22.68 -49.65 -16.85
C VAL A 18 -21.47 -48.81 -16.55
N LEU A 19 -21.52 -47.48 -16.81
CA LEU A 19 -20.40 -46.59 -16.58
C LEU A 19 -20.43 -46.03 -15.17
N LYS A 20 -19.43 -46.34 -14.37
CA LYS A 20 -19.22 -45.73 -13.05
C LYS A 20 -18.29 -44.50 -13.18
N ARG A 21 -18.60 -43.44 -12.48
CA ARG A 21 -17.82 -42.20 -12.46
C ARG A 21 -16.34 -42.44 -12.19
N SER A 22 -16.02 -43.23 -11.17
CA SER A 22 -14.63 -43.55 -10.77
C SER A 22 -13.87 -44.29 -11.88
N THR A 23 -14.54 -45.18 -12.59
CA THR A 23 -13.96 -45.92 -13.72
C THR A 23 -13.68 -44.95 -14.88
N MET A 24 -14.62 -44.11 -15.25
CA MET A 24 -14.46 -43.09 -16.27
C MET A 24 -13.31 -42.13 -15.95
N GLU A 25 -13.26 -41.58 -14.73
CA GLU A 25 -12.19 -40.69 -14.28
C GLU A 25 -10.81 -41.35 -14.37
N ARG A 26 -10.69 -42.60 -14.01
CA ARG A 26 -9.43 -43.37 -14.11
C ARG A 26 -8.99 -43.58 -15.56
N TYR A 27 -9.92 -43.90 -16.48
CA TYR A 27 -9.60 -44.08 -17.90
C TYR A 27 -9.23 -42.77 -18.55
N LEU A 28 -9.98 -41.67 -18.28
CA LEU A 28 -9.67 -40.37 -18.79
C LEU A 28 -8.30 -39.87 -18.28
N TYR A 29 -7.97 -40.12 -17.01
CA TYR A 29 -6.65 -39.79 -16.48
C TYR A 29 -5.54 -40.55 -17.22
N LYS A 30 -5.70 -41.84 -17.46
CA LYS A 30 -4.74 -42.65 -18.21
C LYS A 30 -4.60 -42.22 -19.67
N ALA A 31 -5.67 -41.75 -20.26
CA ALA A 31 -5.70 -41.21 -21.64
C ALA A 31 -5.19 -39.79 -21.75
N GLY A 32 -4.75 -39.14 -20.66
CA GLY A 32 -4.27 -37.74 -20.70
C GLY A 32 -5.35 -36.68 -20.57
N PHE A 33 -6.60 -37.05 -20.25
CA PHE A 33 -7.74 -36.16 -20.12
C PHE A 33 -8.19 -35.96 -18.65
N GLY A 34 -7.32 -36.24 -17.69
CA GLY A 34 -7.59 -35.91 -16.28
C GLY A 34 -7.73 -34.41 -16.06
N VAL A 35 -8.47 -34.01 -15.03
CA VAL A 35 -8.77 -32.59 -14.75
C VAL A 35 -7.50 -31.74 -14.71
N ARG A 36 -6.43 -32.20 -14.01
CA ARG A 36 -5.14 -31.48 -13.98
C ARG A 36 -4.46 -31.44 -15.35
N GLN A 37 -4.51 -32.52 -16.11
CA GLN A 37 -3.91 -32.59 -17.45
C GLN A 37 -4.63 -31.65 -18.41
N MET A 38 -5.96 -31.62 -18.39
CA MET A 38 -6.76 -30.70 -19.19
C MET A 38 -6.53 -29.24 -18.80
N GLN A 39 -6.32 -28.98 -17.52
CA GLN A 39 -5.98 -27.65 -17.04
C GLN A 39 -4.59 -27.24 -17.55
N MET A 40 -3.60 -28.11 -17.47
CA MET A 40 -2.28 -27.86 -18.07
C MET A 40 -2.32 -27.61 -19.57
N TYR A 41 -3.14 -28.35 -20.32
CA TYR A 41 -3.33 -28.11 -21.76
C TYR A 41 -4.03 -26.76 -22.05
N ARG A 42 -4.98 -26.38 -21.22
CA ARG A 42 -5.65 -25.07 -21.33
C ARG A 42 -4.68 -23.95 -21.04
N ASP A 43 -3.89 -24.08 -19.97
CA ASP A 43 -2.90 -23.11 -19.55
C ASP A 43 -1.75 -23.02 -20.57
N ALA A 44 -1.29 -24.14 -21.13
CA ALA A 44 -0.30 -24.16 -22.21
C ALA A 44 -0.77 -23.47 -23.51
N ARG A 45 -2.08 -23.49 -23.80
CA ARG A 45 -2.66 -22.76 -24.93
C ARG A 45 -2.83 -21.26 -24.67
N GLN A 46 -2.94 -20.83 -23.41
CA GLN A 46 -3.23 -19.43 -23.08
C GLN A 46 -1.99 -18.54 -22.95
N SER A 47 -0.82 -19.04 -22.84
CA SER A 47 0.49 -18.39 -23.01
C SER A 47 1.58 -19.19 -22.30
N SER A 48 2.72 -19.37 -22.94
CA SER A 48 3.96 -19.62 -22.22
C SER A 48 4.27 -18.38 -21.39
N SER A 49 3.88 -18.36 -20.12
CA SER A 49 4.31 -17.30 -19.22
C SER A 49 5.80 -17.47 -19.01
N LYS A 50 6.57 -16.69 -19.75
CA LYS A 50 8.02 -16.67 -19.62
C LYS A 50 8.34 -16.11 -18.24
N ARG A 51 9.01 -16.90 -17.40
CA ARG A 51 9.67 -16.37 -16.20
C ARG A 51 10.54 -15.21 -16.64
N PHE A 52 10.14 -14.00 -16.32
CA PHE A 52 10.95 -12.83 -16.62
C PHE A 52 11.89 -12.52 -15.44
N CYS A 53 13.08 -12.06 -15.74
CA CYS A 53 14.01 -11.48 -14.79
C CYS A 53 14.60 -10.24 -15.41
N LYS A 54 14.57 -9.13 -14.69
CA LYS A 54 15.23 -7.92 -15.17
C LYS A 54 16.75 -8.11 -15.11
N PRO A 55 17.49 -7.53 -16.04
CA PRO A 55 18.95 -7.69 -16.09
C PRO A 55 19.68 -6.95 -14.96
N HIS A 56 19.10 -5.84 -14.45
CA HIS A 56 19.75 -4.98 -13.47
C HIS A 56 18.84 -4.65 -12.29
N ARG A 57 19.49 -4.33 -11.16
CA ARG A 57 18.81 -3.86 -9.95
C ARG A 57 17.96 -2.62 -10.20
N MET A 58 16.89 -2.47 -9.45
CA MET A 58 15.96 -1.34 -9.46
C MET A 58 15.31 -1.05 -10.83
N MET A 59 15.37 -1.97 -11.81
CA MET A 59 14.55 -1.88 -13.02
C MET A 59 13.09 -2.27 -12.74
N LEU A 60 12.88 -3.17 -11.80
CA LEU A 60 11.56 -3.61 -11.35
C LEU A 60 11.65 -4.07 -9.91
N ILE A 61 10.76 -3.57 -9.09
CA ILE A 61 10.53 -4.13 -7.76
C ILE A 61 9.13 -4.76 -7.69
N GLN A 62 9.00 -5.86 -6.97
CA GLN A 62 7.72 -6.52 -6.73
C GLN A 62 7.24 -6.20 -5.33
N GLY A 63 5.98 -5.78 -5.20
CA GLY A 63 5.35 -5.47 -3.92
C GLY A 63 4.28 -6.48 -3.55
N ASP A 64 4.17 -6.77 -2.25
CA ASP A 64 3.13 -7.62 -1.70
C ASP A 64 2.78 -7.24 -0.26
N ILE A 65 1.55 -7.57 0.14
CA ILE A 65 1.10 -7.49 1.53
C ILE A 65 0.83 -8.91 2.02
N LYS A 66 1.49 -9.29 3.13
CA LYS A 66 1.30 -10.59 3.78
C LYS A 66 0.70 -10.42 5.18
N TYR A 67 -0.21 -11.32 5.53
CA TYR A 67 -0.70 -11.43 6.90
C TYR A 67 0.44 -11.86 7.82
N GLY A 68 0.63 -11.10 8.90
CA GLY A 68 1.61 -11.37 9.95
C GLY A 68 0.97 -12.01 11.19
N PRO A 69 1.68 -12.08 12.31
CA PRO A 69 1.17 -12.63 13.56
C PRO A 69 0.12 -11.73 14.21
N TYR A 70 -0.47 -12.22 15.30
CA TYR A 70 -1.31 -11.44 16.20
C TYR A 70 -0.46 -10.92 17.35
N LEU A 71 -0.46 -9.60 17.56
CA LEU A 71 0.22 -8.94 18.68
C LEU A 71 -0.80 -8.33 19.66
N PRO A 72 -0.47 -8.21 20.96
CA PRO A 72 -1.36 -7.62 21.98
C PRO A 72 -1.35 -6.08 21.93
N ILE A 73 -1.51 -5.50 20.73
CA ILE A 73 -1.43 -4.06 20.44
C ILE A 73 -2.81 -3.40 20.27
N GLY A 74 -3.87 -4.15 20.41
CA GLY A 74 -5.24 -3.63 20.36
C GLY A 74 -5.64 -2.93 21.66
N ARG A 75 -6.85 -2.34 21.66
CA ARG A 75 -7.39 -1.66 22.84
C ARG A 75 -7.41 -2.62 24.03
N ASN A 76 -6.89 -2.16 25.17
CA ASN A 76 -6.76 -2.96 26.42
C ASN A 76 -5.92 -4.24 26.25
N GLY A 77 -4.91 -4.24 25.36
CA GLY A 77 -4.06 -5.41 25.13
C GLY A 77 -4.72 -6.51 24.28
N ALA A 78 -5.83 -6.22 23.63
CA ALA A 78 -6.47 -7.17 22.72
C ALA A 78 -5.52 -7.57 21.57
N LYS A 79 -5.59 -8.82 21.16
CA LYS A 79 -4.79 -9.31 20.03
C LYS A 79 -5.27 -8.68 18.73
N LYS A 80 -4.38 -8.03 18.00
CA LYS A 80 -4.61 -7.44 16.68
C LYS A 80 -3.68 -8.05 15.66
N GLN A 81 -4.21 -8.41 14.50
CA GLN A 81 -3.41 -8.90 13.38
C GLN A 81 -2.54 -7.78 12.81
N VAL A 82 -1.28 -8.07 12.52
CA VAL A 82 -0.38 -7.16 11.82
C VAL A 82 -0.18 -7.61 10.37
N TYR A 83 0.28 -6.71 9.53
CA TYR A 83 0.40 -6.91 8.09
C TYR A 83 1.79 -6.47 7.64
N LEU A 84 2.49 -7.32 6.92
CA LEU A 84 3.76 -7.00 6.30
C LEU A 84 3.52 -6.34 4.95
N SER A 85 4.09 -5.17 4.72
CA SER A 85 4.29 -4.61 3.38
C SER A 85 5.76 -4.78 3.01
N ALA A 86 6.05 -5.37 1.85
CA ALA A 86 7.42 -5.61 1.42
C ALA A 86 7.59 -5.36 -0.07
N PHE A 87 8.78 -4.88 -0.44
CA PHE A 87 9.26 -4.76 -1.82
C PHE A 87 10.56 -5.53 -2.01
N ILE A 88 10.61 -6.37 -3.04
CA ILE A 88 11.78 -7.14 -3.45
C ILE A 88 12.25 -6.71 -4.84
N ASP A 89 13.54 -6.55 -5.02
CA ASP A 89 14.12 -6.31 -6.36
C ASP A 89 14.05 -7.56 -7.23
N ASP A 90 13.55 -7.39 -8.45
CA ASP A 90 13.31 -8.48 -9.40
C ASP A 90 14.60 -9.14 -9.87
N ALA A 91 15.67 -8.38 -10.07
CA ALA A 91 16.95 -8.87 -10.57
C ALA A 91 17.74 -9.61 -9.49
N THR A 92 17.87 -9.01 -8.33
CA THR A 92 18.82 -9.42 -7.27
C THR A 92 18.19 -10.14 -6.10
N ARG A 93 16.84 -10.18 -6.01
CA ARG A 93 16.11 -10.72 -4.84
C ARG A 93 16.36 -9.95 -3.55
N PHE A 94 17.01 -8.81 -3.63
CA PHE A 94 17.26 -7.95 -2.48
C PHE A 94 15.94 -7.34 -1.97
N ILE A 95 15.69 -7.42 -0.67
CA ILE A 95 14.55 -6.75 -0.05
C ILE A 95 14.89 -5.28 0.10
N VAL A 96 14.24 -4.44 -0.71
CA VAL A 96 14.52 -3.00 -0.74
C VAL A 96 13.85 -2.26 0.43
N ALA A 97 12.71 -2.74 0.88
CA ALA A 97 12.07 -2.36 2.14
C ALA A 97 11.06 -3.42 2.56
N ALA A 98 10.91 -3.61 3.87
CA ALA A 98 9.87 -4.44 4.47
C ALA A 98 9.57 -3.94 5.87
N LYS A 99 8.28 -3.88 6.24
CA LYS A 99 7.85 -3.39 7.55
C LYS A 99 6.47 -3.96 7.91
N PHE A 100 6.28 -4.33 9.17
CA PHE A 100 4.98 -4.69 9.71
C PHE A 100 4.21 -3.45 10.17
N TYR A 101 2.90 -3.49 9.97
CA TYR A 101 1.95 -2.45 10.31
C TYR A 101 0.75 -3.05 11.03
N ASP A 102 0.05 -2.22 11.76
CA ASP A 102 -1.16 -2.60 12.51
C ASP A 102 -2.46 -2.54 11.67
N ASN A 103 -2.35 -2.21 10.39
CA ASN A 103 -3.45 -2.12 9.45
C ASN A 103 -3.00 -2.48 8.03
N GLN A 104 -3.94 -2.58 7.08
CA GLN A 104 -3.66 -2.84 5.66
C GLN A 104 -4.18 -1.73 4.74
N GLN A 105 -4.10 -0.48 5.19
CA GLN A 105 -4.50 0.68 4.40
C GLN A 105 -3.44 1.02 3.34
N VAL A 106 -3.78 1.90 2.41
CA VAL A 106 -2.88 2.35 1.34
C VAL A 106 -1.59 2.97 1.90
N ALA A 107 -1.71 3.69 3.00
CA ALA A 107 -0.60 4.38 3.65
C ALA A 107 0.59 3.46 3.99
N ILE A 108 0.36 2.18 4.28
CA ILE A 108 1.46 1.23 4.56
C ILE A 108 2.31 0.94 3.33
N ILE A 109 1.69 0.91 2.15
CA ILE A 109 2.39 0.69 0.88
C ILE A 109 3.22 1.92 0.54
N GLU A 110 2.65 3.11 0.75
CA GLU A 110 3.31 4.39 0.50
C GLU A 110 4.51 4.60 1.44
N ASP A 111 4.36 4.31 2.74
CA ASP A 111 5.45 4.37 3.71
C ASP A 111 6.57 3.39 3.38
N THR A 112 6.23 2.15 3.02
CA THR A 112 7.23 1.15 2.61
C THR A 112 7.93 1.54 1.31
N LEU A 113 7.20 2.09 0.33
CA LEU A 113 7.77 2.56 -0.93
C LEU A 113 8.67 3.78 -0.72
N ARG A 114 8.24 4.74 0.10
CA ARG A 114 9.04 5.90 0.50
C ARG A 114 10.36 5.45 1.14
N THR A 115 10.28 4.50 2.08
CA THR A 115 11.45 3.92 2.74
C THR A 115 12.40 3.25 1.72
N ALA A 116 11.87 2.48 0.78
CA ALA A 116 12.66 1.86 -0.29
C ALA A 116 13.42 2.91 -1.12
N ILE A 117 12.73 3.98 -1.54
CA ILE A 117 13.32 5.06 -2.35
C ILE A 117 14.40 5.81 -1.57
N MET A 118 14.17 6.07 -0.30
CA MET A 118 15.15 6.74 0.56
C MET A 118 16.42 5.90 0.77
N GLN A 119 16.27 4.59 0.97
CA GLN A 119 17.38 3.70 1.29
C GLN A 119 18.22 3.29 0.07
N VAL A 120 17.57 2.96 -1.04
CA VAL A 120 18.24 2.35 -2.19
C VAL A 120 17.98 3.07 -3.51
N GLY A 121 17.21 4.15 -3.48
CA GLY A 121 16.88 4.94 -4.67
C GLY A 121 15.61 4.49 -5.38
N LYS A 122 15.28 5.20 -6.44
CA LYS A 122 14.04 5.08 -7.21
C LYS A 122 14.09 3.90 -8.20
N PRO A 123 13.07 3.00 -8.21
CA PRO A 123 12.93 1.97 -9.25
C PRO A 123 12.37 2.58 -10.55
N ASP A 124 12.55 1.86 -11.68
CA ASP A 124 11.87 2.22 -12.94
C ASP A 124 10.41 1.83 -12.92
N ALA A 125 10.11 0.68 -12.33
CA ALA A 125 8.77 0.14 -12.28
C ALA A 125 8.51 -0.63 -10.97
N ILE A 126 7.23 -0.67 -10.60
CA ILE A 126 6.71 -1.45 -9.49
C ILE A 126 5.70 -2.44 -10.04
N TYR A 127 5.79 -3.70 -9.65
CA TYR A 127 4.87 -4.76 -10.03
C TYR A 127 4.12 -5.28 -8.79
N VAL A 128 2.81 -5.12 -8.79
CA VAL A 128 1.93 -5.42 -7.65
C VAL A 128 0.70 -6.21 -8.11
N ASP A 129 -0.06 -6.74 -7.17
CA ASP A 129 -1.35 -7.36 -7.47
C ASP A 129 -2.44 -6.33 -7.80
N ASN A 130 -3.65 -6.83 -8.08
CA ASN A 130 -4.82 -6.00 -8.33
C ASN A 130 -5.59 -5.63 -7.05
N GLY A 131 -4.99 -5.78 -5.87
CA GLY A 131 -5.59 -5.40 -4.60
C GLY A 131 -6.05 -3.93 -4.58
N LYS A 132 -7.13 -3.66 -3.84
CA LYS A 132 -7.71 -2.31 -3.74
C LYS A 132 -6.68 -1.28 -3.26
N GLN A 133 -5.77 -1.69 -2.37
CA GLN A 133 -4.72 -0.87 -1.80
C GLN A 133 -3.76 -0.32 -2.88
N TYR A 134 -3.40 -1.15 -3.87
CA TYR A 134 -2.51 -0.75 -4.96
C TYR A 134 -3.20 0.05 -6.07
N ARG A 135 -4.54 0.05 -6.11
CA ARG A 135 -5.33 0.80 -7.09
C ARG A 135 -5.69 2.22 -6.64
N SER A 136 -5.22 2.64 -5.48
CA SER A 136 -5.51 3.97 -4.96
C SER A 136 -5.06 5.08 -5.91
N GLY A 137 -5.79 6.18 -5.90
CA GLY A 137 -5.41 7.39 -6.64
C GLY A 137 -4.09 7.97 -6.13
N TRP A 138 -3.88 7.90 -4.82
CA TRP A 138 -2.68 8.42 -4.16
C TRP A 138 -1.40 7.72 -4.60
N LEU A 139 -1.37 6.39 -4.58
CA LEU A 139 -0.22 5.62 -5.03
C LEU A 139 0.08 5.86 -6.52
N LYS A 140 -0.96 5.96 -7.35
CA LYS A 140 -0.80 6.29 -8.77
C LYS A 140 -0.21 7.68 -8.96
N SER A 141 -0.70 8.66 -8.21
CA SER A 141 -0.17 10.03 -8.23
C SER A 141 1.29 10.06 -7.79
N ALA A 142 1.64 9.40 -6.68
CA ALA A 142 3.00 9.30 -6.19
C ALA A 142 3.93 8.68 -7.24
N CYS A 143 3.53 7.55 -7.84
CA CYS A 143 4.30 6.92 -8.90
C CYS A 143 4.46 7.83 -10.14
N SER A 144 3.42 8.60 -10.49
CA SER A 144 3.47 9.55 -11.62
C SER A 144 4.46 10.69 -11.37
N ILE A 145 4.39 11.32 -10.21
CA ILE A 145 5.31 12.41 -9.80
C ILE A 145 6.76 11.90 -9.81
N LEU A 146 6.99 10.71 -9.26
CA LEU A 146 8.30 10.09 -9.21
C LEU A 146 8.77 9.51 -10.56
N GLY A 147 7.93 9.48 -11.59
CA GLY A 147 8.24 8.85 -12.88
C GLY A 147 8.48 7.34 -12.75
N ILE A 148 7.73 6.67 -11.90
CA ILE A 148 7.76 5.21 -11.67
C ILE A 148 6.60 4.56 -12.40
N LYS A 149 6.84 3.51 -13.19
CA LYS A 149 5.76 2.76 -13.85
C LYS A 149 5.09 1.82 -12.87
N LEU A 150 3.80 2.00 -12.63
CA LEU A 150 3.00 1.08 -11.81
C LEU A 150 2.38 0.00 -12.71
N LEU A 151 2.79 -1.24 -12.51
CA LEU A 151 2.38 -2.41 -13.27
C LEU A 151 1.55 -3.34 -12.38
N PHE A 152 0.43 -3.83 -12.91
CA PHE A 152 -0.46 -4.74 -12.21
C PHE A 152 -0.33 -6.15 -12.75
N ALA A 153 -0.35 -7.14 -11.85
CA ALA A 153 -0.42 -8.54 -12.22
C ALA A 153 -1.71 -8.82 -13.01
N ARG A 154 -1.61 -9.60 -14.07
CA ARG A 154 -2.80 -10.05 -14.78
C ARG A 154 -3.60 -11.01 -13.89
N PRO A 155 -4.93 -10.87 -13.85
CA PRO A 155 -5.76 -11.83 -13.13
C PRO A 155 -5.46 -13.26 -13.61
N TYR A 156 -5.39 -14.20 -12.67
CA TYR A 156 -5.11 -15.63 -12.93
C TYR A 156 -3.73 -15.96 -13.55
N HIS A 157 -2.76 -15.03 -13.50
CA HIS A 157 -1.37 -15.26 -13.93
C HIS A 157 -0.39 -15.02 -12.75
N PRO A 158 -0.29 -15.96 -11.80
CA PRO A 158 0.53 -15.78 -10.58
C PRO A 158 2.04 -15.77 -10.86
N GLU A 159 2.46 -16.22 -12.02
CA GLU A 159 3.87 -16.48 -12.36
C GLU A 159 4.75 -15.22 -12.31
N GLY A 160 4.17 -14.04 -12.48
CA GLY A 160 4.88 -12.77 -12.36
C GLY A 160 5.33 -12.42 -10.94
N LYS A 161 4.70 -12.96 -9.89
CA LYS A 161 4.98 -12.65 -8.48
C LYS A 161 5.78 -13.72 -7.75
N GLY A 162 6.23 -14.77 -8.42
CA GLY A 162 6.90 -15.91 -7.80
C GLY A 162 8.12 -15.56 -6.94
N LYS A 163 8.74 -14.39 -7.12
CA LYS A 163 9.91 -13.94 -6.36
C LYS A 163 9.52 -13.42 -4.98
N ILE A 164 8.52 -12.56 -4.89
CA ILE A 164 8.01 -12.08 -3.60
C ILE A 164 7.29 -13.20 -2.84
N GLU A 165 6.62 -14.13 -3.55
CA GLU A 165 6.02 -15.31 -2.95
C GLU A 165 7.08 -16.26 -2.35
N ALA A 166 8.23 -16.41 -3.02
CA ALA A 166 9.36 -17.19 -2.47
C ALA A 166 9.96 -16.53 -1.23
N PHE A 167 10.04 -15.19 -1.19
CA PHE A 167 10.40 -14.45 0.02
C PHE A 167 9.37 -14.71 1.13
N ASN A 168 8.09 -14.61 0.84
CA ASN A 168 7.00 -14.82 1.79
C ASN A 168 7.04 -16.22 2.42
N ARG A 169 7.43 -17.27 1.67
CA ARG A 169 7.64 -18.62 2.23
C ARG A 169 8.83 -18.70 3.18
N ARG A 170 9.93 -17.99 2.89
CA ARG A 170 11.07 -17.91 3.82
C ARG A 170 10.74 -17.15 5.08
N LEU A 171 9.93 -16.11 4.93
CA LEU A 171 9.43 -15.34 6.07
C LEU A 171 8.58 -16.18 7.02
N ASP A 172 7.90 -17.23 6.55
CA ASP A 172 7.12 -18.14 7.41
C ASP A 172 8.03 -18.86 8.43
N SER A 173 9.29 -19.18 8.06
CA SER A 173 10.27 -19.71 9.01
C SER A 173 10.64 -18.70 10.09
N PHE A 174 10.90 -17.43 9.69
CA PHE A 174 11.12 -16.34 10.64
C PHE A 174 9.94 -16.15 11.60
N LEU A 175 8.71 -16.15 11.07
CA LEU A 175 7.51 -16.01 11.89
C LEU A 175 7.32 -17.20 12.86
N SER A 176 7.76 -18.40 12.48
CA SER A 176 7.76 -19.56 13.37
C SER A 176 8.76 -19.40 14.52
N GLU A 177 9.92 -18.79 14.28
CA GLU A 177 10.90 -18.44 15.32
C GLU A 177 10.34 -17.34 16.24
N VAL A 178 9.76 -16.28 15.67
CA VAL A 178 9.13 -15.20 16.44
C VAL A 178 7.99 -15.71 17.32
N ALA A 179 7.26 -16.74 16.86
CA ALA A 179 6.18 -17.33 17.67
C ALA A 179 6.67 -18.02 18.94
N LEU A 180 7.96 -18.39 19.01
CA LEU A 180 8.62 -18.91 20.22
C LEU A 180 9.09 -17.81 21.17
N MET A 181 9.08 -16.56 20.71
CA MET A 181 9.46 -15.38 21.47
C MET A 181 8.20 -14.64 21.95
N GLU A 182 8.27 -14.04 23.11
CA GLU A 182 7.15 -13.23 23.61
C GLU A 182 7.15 -11.80 23.07
N VAL A 183 7.11 -11.66 21.73
CA VAL A 183 7.05 -10.34 21.07
C VAL A 183 5.72 -9.66 21.36
N ARG A 184 5.77 -8.46 21.95
CA ARG A 184 4.57 -7.75 22.42
C ARG A 184 4.29 -6.45 21.67
N THR A 185 5.29 -5.86 21.01
CA THR A 185 5.15 -4.59 20.32
C THR A 185 5.42 -4.72 18.82
N LEU A 186 4.88 -3.78 18.06
CA LEU A 186 5.12 -3.69 16.62
C LEU A 186 6.56 -3.27 16.32
N GLU A 187 7.15 -2.45 17.17
CA GLU A 187 8.55 -1.99 17.05
C GLU A 187 9.50 -3.17 17.21
N GLU A 188 9.35 -3.94 18.28
CA GLU A 188 10.14 -5.13 18.52
C GLU A 188 10.07 -6.13 17.35
N LEU A 189 8.86 -6.38 16.81
CA LEU A 189 8.70 -7.24 15.63
C LEU A 189 9.43 -6.68 14.40
N ASN A 190 9.40 -5.38 14.20
CA ASN A 190 10.08 -4.73 13.07
C ASN A 190 11.61 -4.75 13.22
N ASP A 191 12.13 -4.61 14.43
CA ASP A 191 13.56 -4.70 14.70
C ASP A 191 14.09 -6.13 14.44
N LEU A 192 13.34 -7.14 14.89
CA LEU A 192 13.65 -8.54 14.58
C LEU A 192 13.58 -8.83 13.08
N LEU A 193 12.57 -8.31 12.38
CA LEU A 193 12.46 -8.44 10.92
C LEU A 193 13.66 -7.83 10.21
N LYS A 194 14.05 -6.62 10.61
CA LYS A 194 15.20 -5.90 10.04
C LYS A 194 16.49 -6.69 10.22
N LEU A 195 16.73 -7.19 11.44
CA LEU A 195 17.88 -8.02 11.75
C LEU A 195 17.90 -9.31 10.91
N TRP A 196 16.76 -10.01 10.84
CA TRP A 196 16.63 -11.25 10.06
C TRP A 196 16.86 -11.00 8.56
N ILE A 197 16.34 -9.89 7.99
CA ILE A 197 16.57 -9.54 6.59
C ILE A 197 18.05 -9.27 6.34
N GLN A 198 18.70 -8.48 7.19
CA GLN A 198 20.09 -8.02 7.00
C GLN A 198 21.10 -9.15 7.24
N ASP A 199 20.93 -9.92 8.29
CA ASP A 199 21.93 -10.89 8.73
C ASP A 199 21.67 -12.31 8.24
N HIS A 200 20.44 -12.63 7.88
CA HIS A 200 20.10 -13.96 7.40
C HIS A 200 19.68 -13.92 5.93
N TYR A 201 18.56 -13.27 5.58
CA TYR A 201 18.00 -13.37 4.23
C TYR A 201 18.96 -12.81 3.15
N HIS A 202 19.52 -11.63 3.36
CA HIS A 202 20.41 -10.99 2.40
C HIS A 202 21.75 -11.72 2.24
N LYS A 203 22.21 -12.43 3.27
CA LYS A 203 23.49 -13.16 3.27
C LYS A 203 23.36 -14.65 2.91
N THR A 204 22.15 -15.15 2.77
CA THR A 204 21.93 -16.56 2.38
C THR A 204 22.01 -16.72 0.86
N PRO A 205 22.84 -17.65 0.34
CA PRO A 205 22.93 -17.95 -1.08
C PRO A 205 21.56 -18.28 -1.69
N HIS A 206 21.27 -17.73 -2.86
CA HIS A 206 19.97 -17.90 -3.49
C HIS A 206 20.09 -18.71 -4.78
N HIS A 207 19.35 -19.82 -4.89
CA HIS A 207 19.39 -20.70 -6.06
C HIS A 207 19.10 -19.94 -7.38
N GLY A 208 18.13 -19.03 -7.39
CA GLY A 208 17.79 -18.21 -8.56
C GLY A 208 18.81 -17.13 -8.92
N LEU A 209 19.92 -17.03 -8.17
CA LEU A 209 21.06 -16.15 -8.42
C LEU A 209 22.36 -16.97 -8.62
N SER A 210 22.24 -18.23 -9.04
CA SER A 210 23.41 -19.13 -9.23
C SER A 210 24.26 -19.25 -7.97
N GLY A 211 23.64 -19.24 -6.79
CA GLY A 211 24.36 -19.38 -5.52
C GLY A 211 24.93 -18.08 -4.94
N ILE A 212 24.77 -16.95 -5.61
CA ILE A 212 25.18 -15.64 -5.08
C ILE A 212 24.12 -15.17 -4.06
N THR A 213 24.57 -14.41 -3.05
CA THR A 213 23.66 -13.82 -2.06
C THR A 213 22.92 -12.61 -2.64
N PRO A 214 21.68 -12.31 -2.19
CA PRO A 214 20.97 -11.09 -2.61
C PRO A 214 21.76 -9.81 -2.38
N GLU A 215 22.48 -9.71 -1.27
CA GLU A 215 23.33 -8.56 -0.95
C GLU A 215 24.46 -8.39 -1.97
N THR A 216 25.19 -9.47 -2.25
CA THR A 216 26.29 -9.44 -3.23
C THR A 216 25.73 -9.09 -4.62
N ALA A 217 24.65 -9.74 -5.05
CA ALA A 217 24.03 -9.46 -6.34
C ALA A 217 23.59 -7.99 -6.47
N PHE A 218 23.05 -7.41 -5.39
CA PHE A 218 22.62 -6.02 -5.40
C PHE A 218 23.81 -5.05 -5.41
N LYS A 219 24.85 -5.30 -4.60
CA LYS A 219 26.02 -4.41 -4.48
C LYS A 219 26.92 -4.44 -5.72
N THR A 220 27.07 -5.60 -6.36
CA THR A 220 27.95 -5.78 -7.53
C THR A 220 27.31 -5.40 -8.86
N ASP A 221 25.99 -5.15 -8.89
CA ASP A 221 25.30 -4.70 -10.10
C ASP A 221 25.83 -3.33 -10.54
N LYS A 222 26.18 -3.23 -11.81
CA LYS A 222 26.83 -2.02 -12.40
C LYS A 222 25.86 -0.87 -12.63
N ARG A 223 24.55 -1.10 -12.56
CA ARG A 223 23.58 -0.06 -12.79
C ARG A 223 23.61 0.99 -11.68
N PRO A 224 23.74 2.29 -11.99
CA PRO A 224 23.72 3.34 -10.99
C PRO A 224 22.35 3.43 -10.31
N LEU A 225 22.35 3.65 -9.01
CA LEU A 225 21.15 3.96 -8.23
C LEU A 225 20.74 5.41 -8.51
N ARG A 226 19.44 5.64 -8.63
CA ARG A 226 18.85 6.96 -8.88
C ARG A 226 18.12 7.43 -7.66
N PHE A 227 18.61 8.46 -7.03
CA PHE A 227 17.98 9.09 -5.88
C PHE A 227 17.06 10.24 -6.32
N VAL A 228 16.10 10.54 -5.49
CA VAL A 228 15.14 11.64 -5.65
C VAL A 228 15.46 12.67 -4.58
N ASP A 229 15.35 13.95 -4.91
CA ASP A 229 15.50 15.00 -3.91
C ASP A 229 14.38 14.97 -2.86
N ALA A 230 14.67 15.47 -1.67
CA ALA A 230 13.77 15.37 -0.52
C ALA A 230 12.42 16.08 -0.74
N ASN A 231 12.42 17.19 -1.48
CA ASN A 231 11.20 17.96 -1.74
C ASN A 231 10.27 17.20 -2.69
N THR A 232 10.79 16.72 -3.82
CA THR A 232 10.03 15.89 -4.76
C THR A 232 9.52 14.63 -4.08
N LEU A 233 10.32 14.00 -3.21
CA LEU A 233 9.87 12.83 -2.46
C LEU A 233 8.75 13.17 -1.49
N LYS A 234 8.85 14.29 -0.77
CA LYS A 234 7.79 14.78 0.12
C LYS A 234 6.50 15.05 -0.66
N GLU A 235 6.58 15.82 -1.74
CA GLU A 235 5.42 16.16 -2.57
C GLU A 235 4.73 14.92 -3.15
N ALA A 236 5.48 13.91 -3.57
CA ALA A 236 4.93 12.70 -4.15
C ALA A 236 4.01 11.92 -3.20
N PHE A 237 4.26 11.98 -1.90
CA PHE A 237 3.49 11.26 -0.88
C PHE A 237 2.55 12.14 -0.06
N LEU A 238 2.37 13.41 -0.44
CA LEU A 238 1.34 14.25 0.16
C LEU A 238 -0.05 13.86 -0.37
N HIS A 239 -0.96 13.65 0.56
CA HIS A 239 -2.38 13.49 0.24
C HIS A 239 -3.08 14.83 0.24
N THR A 240 -4.11 14.97 -0.58
CA THR A 240 -4.92 16.17 -0.67
C THR A 240 -6.39 15.84 -0.50
N GLU A 241 -7.06 16.49 0.43
CA GLU A 241 -8.50 16.36 0.63
C GLU A 241 -9.18 17.71 0.78
N GLU A 242 -10.40 17.83 0.28
CA GLU A 242 -11.20 19.03 0.50
C GLU A 242 -11.93 18.93 1.84
N ARG A 243 -11.87 19.99 2.63
CA ARG A 243 -12.63 20.15 3.87
C ARG A 243 -13.35 21.50 3.87
N LYS A 244 -14.54 21.53 4.47
CA LYS A 244 -15.30 22.77 4.69
C LYS A 244 -14.94 23.34 6.05
N VAL A 245 -14.65 24.64 6.10
CA VAL A 245 -14.38 25.36 7.33
C VAL A 245 -15.69 25.57 8.10
N ASP A 246 -15.72 25.18 9.35
CA ASP A 246 -16.88 25.30 10.22
C ASP A 246 -17.09 26.74 10.76
N LYS A 247 -18.14 26.94 11.57
CA LYS A 247 -18.49 28.24 12.15
C LYS A 247 -17.45 28.76 13.15
N THR A 248 -16.55 27.91 13.62
CA THR A 248 -15.47 28.27 14.54
C THR A 248 -14.17 28.61 13.84
N GLY A 249 -14.16 28.59 12.48
CA GLY A 249 -12.96 28.81 11.69
C GLY A 249 -12.03 27.60 11.64
N CYS A 250 -12.54 26.42 12.00
CA CYS A 250 -11.77 25.18 12.05
C CYS A 250 -12.23 24.21 10.97
N ILE A 251 -11.35 23.25 10.64
CA ILE A 251 -11.70 22.04 9.89
C ILE A 251 -11.62 20.83 10.80
N SER A 252 -12.48 19.84 10.56
CA SER A 252 -12.35 18.52 11.17
C SER A 252 -11.59 17.61 10.21
N PHE A 253 -10.49 17.02 10.70
CA PHE A 253 -9.63 16.13 9.94
C PHE A 253 -9.12 15.02 10.87
N GLU A 254 -9.31 13.74 10.50
CA GLU A 254 -8.94 12.55 11.29
C GLU A 254 -9.36 12.58 12.77
N GLY A 255 -10.58 13.06 13.04
CA GLY A 255 -11.11 13.14 14.42
C GLY A 255 -10.56 14.30 15.25
N LYS A 256 -9.69 15.14 14.67
CA LYS A 256 -9.09 16.32 15.27
C LYS A 256 -9.63 17.60 14.65
N LYS A 257 -9.50 18.71 15.34
CA LYS A 257 -9.80 20.03 14.79
C LYS A 257 -8.52 20.81 14.54
N PHE A 258 -8.46 21.46 13.38
CA PHE A 258 -7.35 22.32 12.98
C PHE A 258 -7.86 23.72 12.73
N GLU A 259 -7.17 24.72 13.25
CA GLU A 259 -7.53 26.13 13.09
C GLU A 259 -7.09 26.64 11.71
N VAL A 260 -8.04 27.13 10.92
CA VAL A 260 -7.81 27.63 9.55
C VAL A 260 -7.98 29.13 9.50
N GLY A 261 -8.91 29.67 10.28
CA GLY A 261 -9.20 31.11 10.40
C GLY A 261 -10.64 31.47 10.03
N LEU A 262 -11.12 32.51 10.70
CA LEU A 262 -12.52 32.98 10.57
C LEU A 262 -12.87 33.46 9.17
N GLN A 263 -11.89 34.01 8.42
CA GLN A 263 -12.07 34.49 7.05
C GLN A 263 -12.45 33.38 6.04
N PHE A 264 -12.27 32.12 6.40
CA PHE A 264 -12.58 30.98 5.54
C PHE A 264 -13.86 30.26 5.93
N ILE A 265 -14.62 30.76 6.92
CA ILE A 265 -15.87 30.13 7.37
C ILE A 265 -16.79 29.86 6.18
N GLY A 266 -17.30 28.64 6.11
CA GLY A 266 -18.21 28.18 5.06
C GLY A 266 -17.55 27.86 3.72
N ARG A 267 -16.29 28.21 3.51
CA ARG A 267 -15.53 27.91 2.30
C ARG A 267 -14.92 26.49 2.37
N LYS A 268 -14.68 25.91 1.20
CA LYS A 268 -13.88 24.69 1.08
C LYS A 268 -12.41 25.08 0.93
N VAL A 269 -11.56 24.36 1.65
CA VAL A 269 -10.11 24.49 1.56
C VAL A 269 -9.51 23.12 1.22
N SER A 270 -8.40 23.12 0.49
CA SER A 270 -7.64 21.88 0.25
C SER A 270 -6.67 21.66 1.41
N VAL A 271 -6.72 20.48 2.00
CA VAL A 271 -5.85 20.04 3.10
C VAL A 271 -4.81 19.12 2.52
N HIS A 272 -3.55 19.50 2.59
CA HIS A 272 -2.41 18.69 2.18
C HIS A 272 -1.75 18.12 3.43
N TYR A 273 -1.56 16.81 3.47
CA TYR A 273 -1.03 16.14 4.65
C TYR A 273 -0.22 14.90 4.28
N ASP A 274 0.72 14.55 5.15
CA ASP A 274 1.44 13.30 5.08
C ASP A 274 0.68 12.24 5.91
N PRO A 275 0.20 11.13 5.32
CA PRO A 275 -0.55 10.12 6.06
C PRO A 275 0.26 9.43 7.17
N SER A 276 1.59 9.53 7.14
CA SER A 276 2.46 9.05 8.23
C SER A 276 2.66 10.08 9.35
N TRP A 277 2.26 11.34 9.13
CA TRP A 277 2.44 12.44 10.07
C TRP A 277 1.28 13.43 10.02
N THR A 278 0.25 13.21 10.83
CA THR A 278 -1.00 13.99 10.84
C THR A 278 -1.08 15.06 11.95
N ARG A 279 0.04 15.42 12.58
CA ARG A 279 0.06 16.49 13.60
C ARG A 279 0.00 17.88 13.01
N GLU A 280 0.45 18.05 11.78
CA GLU A 280 0.45 19.30 11.04
C GLU A 280 -0.17 19.06 9.67
N VAL A 281 -1.06 19.95 9.25
CA VAL A 281 -1.67 19.90 7.94
C VAL A 281 -1.45 21.24 7.23
N GLU A 282 -1.12 21.18 5.95
CA GLU A 282 -0.96 22.37 5.14
C GLU A 282 -2.30 22.72 4.47
N ILE A 283 -2.78 23.93 4.70
CA ILE A 283 -4.04 24.42 4.16
C ILE A 283 -3.77 25.27 2.93
N HIS A 284 -4.43 24.94 1.85
CA HIS A 284 -4.43 25.68 0.59
C HIS A 284 -5.82 26.33 0.40
N PRO A 285 -6.01 27.57 0.86
CA PRO A 285 -7.28 28.26 0.70
C PRO A 285 -7.46 28.77 -0.74
N PRO A 286 -8.70 28.83 -1.26
CA PRO A 286 -8.96 29.38 -2.58
C PRO A 286 -8.52 30.84 -2.67
N GLY A 287 -7.58 31.14 -3.58
CA GLY A 287 -7.05 32.48 -3.80
C GLY A 287 -6.08 33.01 -2.74
N GLY A 288 -5.66 32.18 -1.78
CA GLY A 288 -4.71 32.54 -0.73
C GLY A 288 -3.39 31.78 -0.84
N LYS A 289 -2.42 32.20 -0.01
CA LYS A 289 -1.15 31.46 0.12
C LYS A 289 -1.32 30.24 1.04
N PRO A 290 -0.63 29.12 0.76
CA PRO A 290 -0.61 27.98 1.67
C PRO A 290 -0.06 28.36 3.05
N PHE A 291 -0.59 27.70 4.08
CA PHE A 291 -0.09 27.87 5.46
C PHE A 291 -0.28 26.56 6.26
N LEU A 292 0.54 26.39 7.30
CA LEU A 292 0.43 25.26 8.22
C LEU A 292 -0.65 25.57 9.27
N ALA A 293 -1.63 24.67 9.38
CA ALA A 293 -2.63 24.71 10.44
C ALA A 293 -2.21 23.79 11.59
N LYS A 294 -2.41 24.27 12.82
CA LYS A 294 -2.13 23.54 14.05
C LYS A 294 -3.39 22.91 14.60
N GLU A 295 -3.22 21.76 15.27
CA GLU A 295 -4.30 21.13 16.01
C GLU A 295 -4.80 22.06 17.10
N GLN A 296 -6.12 22.25 17.17
CA GLN A 296 -6.75 23.05 18.22
C GLN A 296 -6.64 22.33 19.56
N VAL A 297 -5.96 22.94 20.51
CA VAL A 297 -5.88 22.46 21.90
C VAL A 297 -6.98 23.13 22.72
N ILE A 298 -7.78 22.35 23.44
CA ILE A 298 -8.85 22.89 24.29
C ILE A 298 -8.22 23.69 25.43
N GLY A 299 -8.57 24.97 25.52
CA GLY A 299 -8.07 25.90 26.55
C GLY A 299 -6.89 26.77 26.11
N GLU A 300 -6.35 26.59 24.90
CA GLU A 300 -5.34 27.48 24.32
C GLU A 300 -5.90 28.27 23.13
N HIS A 301 -5.53 29.52 23.01
CA HIS A 301 -5.80 30.32 21.80
C HIS A 301 -4.69 30.05 20.78
N CYS A 302 -5.01 29.33 19.74
CA CYS A 302 -4.09 29.07 18.62
C CYS A 302 -4.26 30.15 17.57
N GLY A 303 -3.47 31.20 17.61
CA GLY A 303 -3.39 32.22 16.57
C GLY A 303 -4.04 33.58 16.92
N THR A 304 -3.67 34.59 16.15
CA THR A 304 -4.23 35.92 16.20
C THR A 304 -5.64 35.94 15.58
N ARG A 305 -6.63 36.55 16.25
CA ARG A 305 -7.92 36.79 15.63
C ARG A 305 -7.71 37.55 14.33
N ALA A 306 -8.20 36.99 13.24
CA ALA A 306 -8.24 37.74 11.98
C ALA A 306 -9.10 38.99 12.19
N GLY A 307 -8.57 40.14 11.82
CA GLY A 307 -9.37 41.39 11.78
C GLY A 307 -10.56 41.19 10.87
N LEU A 308 -11.68 41.78 11.19
CA LEU A 308 -12.82 41.84 10.29
C LEU A 308 -12.37 42.53 8.97
N PRO A 309 -12.73 41.99 7.79
CA PRO A 309 -12.52 42.69 6.53
C PRO A 309 -13.09 44.09 6.58
N GLU A 310 -12.44 45.09 5.97
CA GLU A 310 -12.92 46.48 5.93
C GLU A 310 -14.42 46.64 5.60
N PRO A 311 -15.00 45.89 4.65
CA PRO A 311 -16.43 45.96 4.37
C PRO A 311 -17.34 45.41 5.49
N MET A 312 -16.78 44.70 6.49
CA MET A 312 -17.51 44.13 7.63
C MET A 312 -17.26 44.91 8.93
N THR A 313 -16.41 45.92 8.94
CA THR A 313 -16.29 46.84 10.07
C THR A 313 -17.58 47.62 10.16
N ALA A 314 -18.26 47.53 11.30
CA ALA A 314 -19.49 48.27 11.53
C ALA A 314 -19.20 49.76 11.36
N ILE A 315 -19.84 50.38 10.37
CA ILE A 315 -19.87 51.84 10.22
C ILE A 315 -20.59 52.36 11.47
N LYS A 316 -19.90 53.15 12.30
CA LYS A 316 -20.56 53.82 13.43
C LYS A 316 -21.58 54.78 12.82
N PRO A 317 -22.86 54.63 13.15
CA PRO A 317 -23.87 55.58 12.67
C PRO A 317 -23.54 56.97 13.24
N GLU A 318 -23.57 57.98 12.39
CA GLU A 318 -23.34 59.37 12.78
C GLU A 318 -24.48 59.94 13.63
N SER A 319 -25.66 59.32 13.55
CA SER A 319 -26.84 59.64 14.38
C SER A 319 -27.58 58.37 14.81
N SER A 320 -28.31 58.42 15.91
CA SER A 320 -29.17 57.36 16.41
C SER A 320 -30.55 57.89 16.66
N ARG A 321 -31.60 57.19 16.17
CA ARG A 321 -33.01 57.55 16.44
C ARG A 321 -33.34 57.71 17.92
N LEU A 322 -32.58 57.06 18.78
CA LEU A 322 -32.69 57.17 20.23
C LEU A 322 -32.05 58.46 20.78
N LEU A 323 -31.00 58.94 20.13
CA LEU A 323 -30.33 60.18 20.49
C LEU A 323 -31.09 61.40 19.91
N ASP A 324 -31.66 61.26 18.71
CA ASP A 324 -32.46 62.35 18.06
C ASP A 324 -33.83 62.57 18.71
N GLY A 325 -34.33 61.58 19.50
CA GLY A 325 -35.58 61.69 20.27
C GLY A 325 -35.43 62.22 21.71
N LEU A 326 -34.17 62.56 22.10
CA LEU A 326 -33.86 63.11 23.42
C LEU A 326 -33.58 64.67 23.39
N ASN A 327 -33.63 65.26 22.21
CA ASN A 327 -33.62 66.67 21.96
C ASN A 327 -35.04 67.15 21.55
#